data_beefd76224a155640d86f3021c18ba33
#
_entry.id   beefd76224a155640d86f3021c18ba33
#
_cell.length_a   1.000
_cell.length_b   1.000
_cell.length_c   1.000
_cell.angle_alpha   90.00
_cell.angle_beta   90.00
_cell.angle_gamma   90.00
#
_symmetry.space_group_name_H-M   'P 1'
#
loop_
_entity.id
_entity.type
_entity.pdbx_description
1 polymer ?
#
loop_
_entity_poly.entity_id
_entity_poly.type
_entity_poly.pdbx_seq_one_letter_code
_entity_poly.pdbx_strand_id
1 'polypeptide(L)'
;MIKIEELTESKVENNLRKYLLKRGWSIEKPEKKKGEHGCDVVAWHDKWRKRLFVEAKGSGKAALQMKHNGFYMLFGQILSRMGIEGNNPKKGRIYAIAIPANWENTFKNKIKKMIYGWKLLKLKVFLVSEKEVKEKSYSYFLKKN
;
A
#
# COMPACT_ATOMS: atom_id res chain seq x y z
N MET A 1 -12.94 27.05 5.89
CA MET A 1 -12.74 25.99 4.91
C MET A 1 -11.54 25.14 5.33
N ILE A 2 -11.78 23.90 5.72
CA ILE A 2 -10.70 23.00 6.10
C ILE A 2 -10.03 22.52 4.82
N LYS A 3 -8.78 22.91 4.61
CA LYS A 3 -7.99 22.34 3.53
C LYS A 3 -7.67 20.89 3.90
N ILE A 4 -8.24 19.96 3.15
CA ILE A 4 -7.81 18.57 3.23
C ILE A 4 -6.41 18.54 2.62
N GLU A 5 -5.40 18.28 3.46
CA GLU A 5 -4.04 18.14 2.97
C GLU A 5 -3.94 16.98 2.00
N GLU A 6 -3.52 17.28 0.78
CA GLU A 6 -3.28 16.25 -0.22
C GLU A 6 -1.89 15.66 -0.01
N LEU A 7 -1.84 14.36 0.29
CA LEU A 7 -0.57 13.65 0.37
C LEU A 7 -0.14 13.19 -1.02
N THR A 8 0.96 13.74 -1.48
CA THR A 8 1.57 13.27 -2.74
C THR A 8 2.09 11.85 -2.57
N GLU A 9 2.30 11.15 -3.68
CA GLU A 9 2.87 9.80 -3.65
C GLU A 9 4.22 9.77 -2.92
N SER A 10 5.07 10.77 -3.17
CA SER A 10 6.37 10.90 -2.46
C SER A 10 6.20 11.02 -0.96
N LYS A 11 5.23 11.79 -0.49
CA LYS A 11 4.96 11.92 0.95
C LYS A 11 4.43 10.62 1.55
N VAL A 12 3.56 9.92 0.83
CA VAL A 12 3.06 8.61 1.27
C VAL A 12 4.24 7.65 1.45
N GLU A 13 5.11 7.56 0.45
CA GLU A 13 6.30 6.70 0.51
C GLU A 13 7.23 7.08 1.66
N ASN A 14 7.55 8.37 1.80
CA ASN A 14 8.47 8.84 2.84
C ASN A 14 7.92 8.62 4.25
N ASN A 15 6.64 8.90 4.46
CA ASN A 15 6.01 8.68 5.76
C ASN A 15 5.94 7.18 6.09
N LEU A 16 5.69 6.36 5.09
CA LEU A 16 5.71 4.90 5.26
C LEU A 16 7.11 4.41 5.64
N ARG A 17 8.15 4.88 4.96
CA ARG A 17 9.54 4.50 5.29
C ARG A 17 9.89 4.85 6.73
N LYS A 18 9.53 6.04 7.19
CA LYS A 18 9.75 6.47 8.59
C LYS A 18 9.03 5.56 9.57
N TYR A 19 7.78 5.22 9.27
CA TYR A 19 6.98 4.30 10.08
C TYR A 19 7.65 2.92 10.19
N LEU A 20 8.06 2.38 9.06
CA LEU A 20 8.69 1.06 9.00
C LEU A 20 10.02 1.03 9.76
N LEU A 21 10.85 2.06 9.60
CA LEU A 21 12.11 2.17 10.33
C LEU A 21 11.90 2.15 11.84
N LYS A 22 10.90 2.85 12.34
CA LYS A 22 10.56 2.87 13.76
C LYS A 22 10.10 1.50 14.28
N ARG A 23 9.63 0.64 13.39
CA ARG A 23 9.13 -0.70 13.72
C ARG A 23 10.16 -1.80 13.49
N GLY A 24 11.40 -1.44 13.23
CA GLY A 24 12.50 -2.38 13.09
C GLY A 24 12.72 -2.90 11.68
N TRP A 25 12.03 -2.34 10.69
CA TRP A 25 12.27 -2.68 9.29
C TRP A 25 13.50 -1.94 8.76
N SER A 26 14.25 -2.60 7.90
CA SER A 26 15.32 -1.96 7.12
C SER A 26 14.80 -1.70 5.71
N ILE A 27 15.06 -0.52 5.18
CA ILE A 27 14.62 -0.16 3.83
C ILE A 27 15.70 -0.61 2.84
N GLU A 28 15.35 -1.54 1.93
CA GLU A 28 16.30 -2.08 0.97
C GLU A 28 16.57 -1.14 -0.19
N LYS A 29 15.53 -0.42 -0.66
CA LYS A 29 15.66 0.59 -1.70
C LYS A 29 15.04 1.87 -1.19
N PRO A 30 15.85 2.86 -0.76
CA PRO A 30 15.31 4.11 -0.23
C PRO A 30 14.63 4.97 -1.30
N GLU A 31 15.06 4.87 -2.57
CA GLU A 31 14.45 5.61 -3.67
C GLU A 31 14.50 4.81 -4.96
N LYS A 32 13.41 4.90 -5.71
CA LYS A 32 13.27 4.29 -7.02
C LYS A 32 13.56 5.35 -8.07
N LYS A 33 14.48 5.07 -8.98
CA LYS A 33 14.79 5.96 -10.10
C LYS A 33 13.64 5.97 -11.10
N LYS A 34 13.43 7.12 -11.75
CA LYS A 34 12.40 7.25 -12.77
C LYS A 34 12.58 6.18 -13.85
N GLY A 35 11.51 5.43 -14.11
CA GLY A 35 11.51 4.35 -15.10
C GLY A 35 11.94 2.99 -14.59
N GLU A 36 12.37 2.87 -13.33
CA GLU A 36 12.69 1.57 -12.75
C GLU A 36 11.44 0.74 -12.50
N HIS A 37 11.56 -0.56 -12.75
CA HIS A 37 10.52 -1.53 -12.40
C HIS A 37 10.73 -2.04 -10.98
N GLY A 38 9.64 -2.35 -10.29
CA GLY A 38 9.68 -2.85 -8.92
C GLY A 38 8.74 -2.10 -8.01
N CYS A 39 8.58 -2.58 -6.78
CA CYS A 39 7.75 -1.93 -5.79
C CYS A 39 8.34 -0.60 -5.32
N ASP A 40 7.46 0.32 -4.93
CA ASP A 40 7.86 1.66 -4.49
C ASP A 40 8.66 1.62 -3.18
N VAL A 41 8.29 0.72 -2.27
CA VAL A 41 9.00 0.51 -1.00
C VAL A 41 9.24 -0.97 -0.81
N VAL A 42 10.49 -1.34 -0.56
CA VAL A 42 10.88 -2.71 -0.23
C VAL A 42 11.63 -2.68 1.10
N ALA A 43 11.20 -3.51 2.04
CA ALA A 43 11.76 -3.53 3.39
C ALA A 43 11.98 -4.96 3.88
N TRP A 44 12.94 -5.11 4.79
CA TRP A 44 13.30 -6.38 5.40
C TRP A 44 13.19 -6.26 6.91
N HIS A 45 12.61 -7.27 7.57
CA HIS A 45 12.55 -7.35 9.03
C HIS A 45 13.39 -8.53 9.51
N ASP A 46 14.47 -8.22 10.19
CA ASP A 46 15.47 -9.22 10.60
C ASP A 46 14.91 -10.22 11.60
N LYS A 47 14.20 -9.72 12.63
CA LYS A 47 13.60 -10.54 13.66
C LYS A 47 12.55 -11.51 13.12
N TRP A 48 11.69 -11.01 12.22
CA TRP A 48 10.60 -11.81 11.65
C TRP A 48 11.02 -12.56 10.39
N ARG A 49 12.18 -12.21 9.83
CA ARG A 49 12.73 -12.78 8.59
C ARG A 49 11.71 -12.67 7.46
N LYS A 50 11.18 -11.48 7.29
CA LYS A 50 10.16 -11.17 6.28
C LYS A 50 10.56 -9.99 5.43
N ARG A 51 10.22 -10.08 4.15
CA ARG A 51 10.39 -9.01 3.18
C ARG A 51 9.03 -8.45 2.80
N LEU A 52 8.93 -7.14 2.83
CA LEU A 52 7.69 -6.41 2.55
C LEU A 52 7.84 -5.65 1.25
N PHE A 53 6.86 -5.84 0.34
CA PHE A 53 6.81 -5.17 -0.96
C PHE A 53 5.57 -4.29 -0.99
N VAL A 54 5.74 -2.98 -1.16
CA VAL A 54 4.63 -2.03 -1.09
C VAL A 54 4.52 -1.21 -2.37
N GLU A 55 3.33 -1.15 -2.94
CA GLU A 55 2.97 -0.19 -3.97
C GLU A 55 2.25 0.98 -3.30
N ALA A 56 2.70 2.19 -3.57
CA ALA A 56 2.14 3.40 -2.97
C ALA A 56 1.42 4.25 -4.01
N LYS A 57 0.34 4.87 -3.58
CA LYS A 57 -0.36 5.90 -4.37
C LYS A 57 -0.61 7.10 -3.48
N GLY A 58 -0.58 8.27 -4.09
CA GLY A 58 -0.87 9.52 -3.39
C GLY A 58 -1.91 10.33 -4.11
N SER A 59 -2.40 11.35 -3.43
CA SER A 59 -3.29 12.35 -4.02
C SER A 59 -2.47 13.35 -4.83
N GLY A 60 -3.04 13.87 -5.89
CA GLY A 60 -2.46 14.80 -6.82
C GLY A 60 -3.39 14.93 -8.01
N LYS A 61 -2.88 15.29 -9.16
CA LYS A 61 -3.69 15.29 -10.41
C LYS A 61 -4.33 13.92 -10.67
N ALA A 62 -3.77 12.87 -10.07
CA ALA A 62 -4.27 11.50 -10.15
C ALA A 62 -5.39 11.19 -9.13
N ALA A 63 -5.74 12.10 -8.22
CA ALA A 63 -6.80 11.86 -7.23
C ALA A 63 -8.15 11.56 -7.87
N LEU A 64 -8.46 12.24 -8.98
CA LEU A 64 -9.64 11.96 -9.78
C LEU A 64 -9.52 10.63 -10.51
N GLN A 65 -8.31 10.26 -10.93
CA GLN A 65 -8.04 8.97 -11.59
C GLN A 65 -8.20 7.81 -10.61
N MET A 66 -7.89 8.02 -9.33
CA MET A 66 -8.07 6.98 -8.32
C MET A 66 -9.54 6.59 -8.16
N LYS A 67 -10.46 7.54 -8.32
CA LYS A 67 -11.90 7.25 -8.28
C LYS A 67 -12.36 6.41 -9.47
N HIS A 68 -11.63 6.45 -10.60
CA HIS A 68 -12.00 5.74 -11.83
C HIS A 68 -11.01 4.63 -12.17
N ASN A 69 -9.81 4.97 -12.65
CA ASN A 69 -8.86 4.00 -13.17
C ASN A 69 -7.67 3.73 -12.26
N GLY A 70 -7.29 4.69 -11.41
CA GLY A 70 -6.12 4.56 -10.54
C GLY A 70 -6.19 3.39 -9.57
N PHE A 71 -7.39 3.08 -9.09
CA PHE A 71 -7.62 1.92 -8.24
C PHE A 71 -7.24 0.62 -8.95
N TYR A 72 -7.69 0.46 -10.19
CA TYR A 72 -7.38 -0.74 -10.97
C TYR A 72 -5.92 -0.79 -11.40
N MET A 73 -5.31 0.35 -11.67
CA MET A 73 -3.88 0.43 -11.96
C MET A 73 -3.04 -0.02 -10.76
N LEU A 74 -3.43 0.39 -9.55
CA LEU A 74 -2.77 -0.04 -8.32
C LEU A 74 -2.77 -1.57 -8.20
N PHE A 75 -3.92 -2.19 -8.44
CA PHE A 75 -4.03 -3.65 -8.40
C PHE A 75 -3.23 -4.32 -9.50
N GLY A 76 -3.26 -3.78 -10.71
CA GLY A 76 -2.45 -4.30 -11.81
C GLY A 76 -0.97 -4.26 -11.49
N GLN A 77 -0.50 -3.15 -10.91
CA GLN A 77 0.89 -3.00 -10.50
C GLN A 77 1.29 -4.01 -9.44
N ILE A 78 0.51 -4.13 -8.35
CA ILE A 78 0.86 -5.05 -7.28
C ILE A 78 0.80 -6.51 -7.74
N LEU A 79 -0.20 -6.86 -8.54
CA LEU A 79 -0.30 -8.21 -9.10
C LEU A 79 0.92 -8.55 -9.94
N SER A 80 1.41 -7.62 -10.75
CA SER A 80 2.60 -7.85 -11.58
C SER A 80 3.87 -8.04 -10.73
N ARG A 81 3.90 -7.47 -9.52
CA ARG A 81 5.05 -7.62 -8.60
C ARG A 81 5.02 -8.94 -7.83
N MET A 82 3.83 -9.50 -7.62
CA MET A 82 3.68 -10.75 -6.87
C MET A 82 4.31 -11.96 -7.56
N GLY A 83 4.43 -11.92 -8.88
CA GLY A 83 5.02 -13.01 -9.64
C GLY A 83 4.19 -14.28 -9.50
N ILE A 84 4.89 -15.42 -9.47
CA ILE A 84 4.27 -16.75 -9.41
C ILE A 84 3.83 -17.11 -7.99
N GLU A 85 4.56 -16.67 -6.98
CA GLU A 85 4.35 -17.09 -5.59
C GLU A 85 3.26 -16.33 -4.84
N GLY A 86 2.97 -15.10 -5.27
CA GLY A 86 1.99 -14.25 -4.60
C GLY A 86 2.37 -13.88 -3.19
N ASN A 87 1.37 -13.51 -2.40
CA ASN A 87 1.52 -13.13 -0.99
C ASN A 87 1.67 -14.39 -0.16
N ASN A 88 2.86 -14.62 0.38
CA ASN A 88 3.17 -15.84 1.14
C ASN A 88 3.96 -15.52 2.40
N PRO A 89 3.26 -15.16 3.51
CA PRO A 89 3.94 -14.86 4.78
C PRO A 89 4.75 -16.01 5.34
N LYS A 90 4.36 -17.26 5.07
CA LYS A 90 5.11 -18.44 5.53
C LYS A 90 6.50 -18.54 4.89
N LYS A 91 6.64 -18.05 3.66
CA LYS A 91 7.93 -17.96 2.96
C LYS A 91 8.58 -16.59 3.14
N GLY A 92 8.07 -15.77 4.04
CA GLY A 92 8.63 -14.47 4.35
C GLY A 92 8.36 -13.38 3.31
N ARG A 93 7.33 -13.52 2.48
CA ARG A 93 6.97 -12.52 1.46
C ARG A 93 5.61 -11.92 1.77
N ILE A 94 5.58 -10.61 1.99
CA ILE A 94 4.35 -9.86 2.28
C ILE A 94 4.21 -8.77 1.22
N TYR A 95 3.05 -8.72 0.59
CA TYR A 95 2.70 -7.67 -0.36
C TYR A 95 1.66 -6.74 0.25
N ALA A 96 1.81 -5.46 0.00
CA ALA A 96 0.97 -4.43 0.59
C ALA A 96 0.76 -3.26 -0.38
N ILE A 97 -0.25 -2.48 -0.06
CA ILE A 97 -0.49 -1.19 -0.73
C ILE A 97 -0.50 -0.10 0.33
N ALA A 98 -0.09 1.09 -0.06
CA ALA A 98 -0.10 2.26 0.82
C ALA A 98 -0.87 3.38 0.12
N ILE A 99 -1.88 3.90 0.79
CA ILE A 99 -2.76 4.95 0.28
C ILE A 99 -2.95 6.04 1.32
N PRO A 100 -3.32 7.25 0.92
CA PRO A 100 -3.69 8.29 1.89
C PRO A 100 -4.84 7.82 2.78
N ALA A 101 -4.77 8.15 4.06
CA ALA A 101 -5.77 7.72 5.04
C ALA A 101 -7.17 8.22 4.70
N ASN A 102 -7.28 9.40 4.06
CA ASN A 102 -8.58 9.94 3.67
C ASN A 102 -9.25 9.21 2.50
N TRP A 103 -8.55 8.22 1.90
CA TRP A 103 -9.12 7.38 0.85
C TRP A 103 -9.80 6.11 1.41
N GLU A 104 -9.78 5.93 2.72
CA GLU A 104 -10.25 4.68 3.35
C GLU A 104 -11.67 4.31 2.91
N ASN A 105 -12.62 5.25 2.98
CA ASN A 105 -14.01 4.98 2.64
C ASN A 105 -14.20 4.64 1.15
N THR A 106 -13.55 5.39 0.28
CA THR A 106 -13.56 5.13 -1.17
C THR A 106 -13.00 3.74 -1.45
N PHE A 107 -11.91 3.39 -0.78
CA PHE A 107 -11.26 2.09 -0.94
C PHE A 107 -12.19 0.95 -0.46
N LYS A 108 -12.80 1.11 0.71
CA LYS A 108 -13.76 0.12 1.24
C LYS A 108 -14.91 -0.12 0.27
N ASN A 109 -15.45 0.95 -0.31
CA ASN A 109 -16.57 0.83 -1.24
C ASN A 109 -16.17 0.07 -2.51
N LYS A 110 -14.96 0.26 -2.99
CA LYS A 110 -14.46 -0.47 -4.16
C LYS A 110 -14.19 -1.94 -3.84
N ILE A 111 -13.65 -2.23 -2.66
CA ILE A 111 -13.40 -3.61 -2.21
C ILE A 111 -14.71 -4.41 -2.11
N LYS A 112 -15.79 -3.79 -1.70
CA LYS A 112 -17.12 -4.44 -1.63
C LYS A 112 -17.57 -5.00 -2.98
N LYS A 113 -17.11 -4.41 -4.08
CA LYS A 113 -17.47 -4.87 -5.43
C LYS A 113 -16.55 -5.99 -5.93
N MET A 114 -15.49 -6.33 -5.20
CA MET A 114 -14.52 -7.32 -5.62
C MET A 114 -14.03 -8.19 -4.46
N ILE A 115 -14.93 -8.52 -3.56
CA ILE A 115 -14.64 -9.24 -2.30
C ILE A 115 -13.88 -10.54 -2.56
N TYR A 116 -14.29 -11.32 -3.56
CA TYR A 116 -13.67 -12.61 -3.85
C TYR A 116 -12.18 -12.45 -4.19
N GLY A 117 -11.87 -11.55 -5.13
CA GLY A 117 -10.49 -11.28 -5.51
C GLY A 117 -9.68 -10.71 -4.36
N TRP A 118 -10.29 -9.81 -3.58
CA TRP A 118 -9.62 -9.21 -2.42
C TRP A 118 -9.20 -10.28 -1.40
N LYS A 119 -10.08 -11.22 -1.11
CA LYS A 119 -9.78 -12.33 -0.19
C LYS A 119 -8.62 -13.19 -0.68
N LEU A 120 -8.53 -13.40 -1.99
CA LEU A 120 -7.47 -14.20 -2.58
C LEU A 120 -6.10 -13.52 -2.47
N LEU A 121 -6.05 -12.21 -2.62
CA LEU A 121 -4.80 -11.45 -2.63
C LEU A 121 -4.18 -11.31 -1.25
N LYS A 122 -4.98 -11.25 -0.20
CA LYS A 122 -4.53 -11.11 1.20
C LYS A 122 -3.55 -9.94 1.38
N LEU A 123 -3.81 -8.83 0.72
CA LEU A 123 -2.93 -7.65 0.77
C LEU A 123 -3.06 -6.92 2.11
N LYS A 124 -1.92 -6.52 2.65
CA LYS A 124 -1.87 -5.59 3.77
C LYS A 124 -2.09 -4.18 3.23
N VAL A 125 -2.71 -3.30 4.03
CA VAL A 125 -2.96 -1.92 3.64
C VAL A 125 -2.37 -0.97 4.69
N PHE A 126 -1.58 -0.02 4.24
CA PHE A 126 -1.10 1.07 5.06
C PHE A 126 -1.91 2.32 4.73
N LEU A 127 -2.61 2.85 5.74
CA LEU A 127 -3.33 4.11 5.63
C LEU A 127 -2.42 5.21 6.16
N VAL A 128 -1.97 6.09 5.27
CA VAL A 128 -0.92 7.06 5.57
C VAL A 128 -1.49 8.47 5.67
N SER A 129 -1.20 9.13 6.77
CA SER A 129 -1.47 10.56 6.94
C SER A 129 -0.16 11.28 7.26
N GLU A 130 -0.19 12.60 7.39
CA GLU A 130 1.02 13.35 7.76
C GLU A 130 1.52 13.02 9.15
N LYS A 131 0.61 12.65 10.05
CA LYS A 131 0.94 12.44 11.46
C LYS A 131 1.13 10.98 11.83
N GLU A 132 0.50 10.06 11.11
CA GLU A 132 0.53 8.65 11.49
C GLU A 132 0.32 7.72 10.30
N VAL A 133 0.72 6.48 10.50
CA VAL A 133 0.43 5.38 9.58
C VAL A 133 -0.34 4.33 10.34
N LYS A 134 -1.47 3.88 9.78
CA LYS A 134 -2.26 2.78 10.35
C LYS A 134 -2.10 1.56 9.45
N GLU A 135 -1.68 0.46 10.05
CA GLU A 135 -1.50 -0.81 9.37
C GLU A 135 -2.76 -1.66 9.53
N LYS A 136 -3.34 -2.07 8.41
CA LYS A 136 -4.57 -2.87 8.39
C LYS A 136 -4.35 -4.17 7.63
N SER A 137 -4.91 -5.27 8.17
CA SER A 137 -4.97 -6.52 7.42
C SER A 137 -6.05 -6.45 6.35
N TYR A 138 -5.98 -7.37 5.38
CA TYR A 138 -7.01 -7.42 4.33
C TYR A 138 -8.42 -7.63 4.90
N SER A 139 -8.53 -8.35 6.00
CA SER A 139 -9.82 -8.66 6.63
C SER A 139 -10.53 -7.42 7.20
N TYR A 140 -9.77 -6.39 7.54
CA TYR A 140 -10.35 -5.13 8.01
C TYR A 140 -11.33 -4.54 7.00
N PHE A 141 -11.02 -4.66 5.71
CA PHE A 141 -11.85 -4.11 4.62
C PHE A 141 -13.04 -5.00 4.26
N LEU A 142 -13.13 -6.19 4.85
CA LEU A 142 -14.24 -7.10 4.67
C LEU A 142 -15.34 -6.91 5.71
N LYS A 143 -15.06 -6.19 6.78
CA LYS A 143 -16.02 -5.97 7.84
C LYS A 143 -17.17 -5.07 7.38
N LYS A 144 -18.39 -5.50 7.67
CA LYS A 144 -19.58 -4.66 7.49
C LYS A 144 -19.55 -3.55 8.53
N ASN A 145 -19.82 -2.35 8.10
CA ASN A 145 -20.00 -1.22 9.01
C ASN A 145 -21.29 -1.39 9.79
#